data_cb699e6f1e40e01a3ed37b545cfe8abc
#
_entry.id   cb699e6f1e40e01a3ed37b545cfe8abc
#
_cell.length_a   1.000
_cell.length_b   1.000
_cell.length_c   1.000
_cell.angle_alpha   90.00
_cell.angle_beta   90.00
_cell.angle_gamma   90.00
#
_symmetry.space_group_name_H-M   'P 1'
#
loop_
_entity.id
_entity.type
_entity.pdbx_description
1 polymer ?
#
loop_
_entity_poly.entity_id
_entity_poly.type
_entity_poly.pdbx_seq_one_letter_code
_entity_poly.pdbx_strand_id
1 'polypeptide(L)'
;MTWSEIILATLKDNQVRLVAYVPDNILTPLLKAAAADDDFVTVGAAREDEAVGTVAGAYMAGLRGAAMMQTSGFALIGNALASLVVPYQLPAIQIISERGTMGEFNIGQTLVARTMRPMLDALGIMHHTLADLATLRFILDRSIKQAFTTQAPVAVILSPLLTGGNPAASAQLISPEGPRA
;
A
#
# COMPACT_ATOMS: atom_id res chain seq x y z
N MET A 1 -13.97 -12.96 -7.63
CA MET A 1 -12.73 -12.66 -6.90
C MET A 1 -12.87 -11.30 -6.26
N THR A 2 -12.51 -11.18 -5.00
CA THR A 2 -12.41 -9.92 -4.27
C THR A 2 -11.16 -9.13 -4.70
N TRP A 3 -11.09 -7.85 -4.37
CA TRP A 3 -9.93 -7.03 -4.66
C TRP A 3 -8.64 -7.60 -4.02
N SER A 4 -8.73 -8.13 -2.81
CA SER A 4 -7.59 -8.73 -2.10
C SER A 4 -7.09 -10.02 -2.76
N GLU A 5 -7.98 -10.89 -3.23
CA GLU A 5 -7.62 -12.09 -3.99
C GLU A 5 -6.93 -11.75 -5.32
N ILE A 6 -7.43 -10.72 -6.03
CA ILE A 6 -6.81 -10.27 -7.29
C ILE A 6 -5.41 -9.72 -7.04
N ILE A 7 -5.23 -8.91 -6.00
CA ILE A 7 -3.91 -8.37 -5.64
C ILE A 7 -2.96 -9.51 -5.32
N LEU A 8 -3.35 -10.44 -4.45
CA LEU A 8 -2.50 -11.55 -4.03
C LEU A 8 -2.07 -12.42 -5.24
N ALA A 9 -3.02 -12.79 -6.09
CA ALA A 9 -2.73 -13.53 -7.31
C ALA A 9 -1.76 -12.79 -8.24
N THR A 10 -1.95 -11.46 -8.39
CA THR A 10 -1.08 -10.63 -9.25
C THR A 10 0.34 -10.51 -8.69
N LEU A 11 0.50 -10.41 -7.37
CA LEU A 11 1.80 -10.44 -6.71
C LEU A 11 2.52 -11.77 -6.98
N LYS A 12 1.81 -12.90 -6.84
CA LYS A 12 2.34 -14.26 -7.14
C LYS A 12 2.81 -14.38 -8.58
N ASP A 13 1.99 -13.96 -9.53
CA ASP A 13 2.31 -14.03 -10.97
C ASP A 13 3.58 -13.24 -11.31
N ASN A 14 3.86 -12.18 -10.57
CA ASN A 14 5.05 -11.34 -10.74
C ASN A 14 6.21 -11.72 -9.80
N GLN A 15 6.14 -12.87 -9.14
CA GLN A 15 7.17 -13.39 -8.24
C GLN A 15 7.45 -12.46 -7.04
N VAL A 16 6.50 -11.64 -6.65
CA VAL A 16 6.57 -10.87 -5.40
C VAL A 16 6.17 -11.80 -4.27
N ARG A 17 7.13 -12.19 -3.44
CA ARG A 17 6.96 -13.22 -2.39
C ARG A 17 7.09 -12.68 -0.97
N LEU A 18 7.66 -11.50 -0.80
CA LEU A 18 7.75 -10.84 0.49
C LEU A 18 6.67 -9.76 0.61
N VAL A 19 5.96 -9.77 1.72
CA VAL A 19 5.02 -8.72 2.13
C VAL A 19 5.49 -8.17 3.47
N ALA A 20 6.09 -6.98 3.47
CA ALA A 20 6.41 -6.24 4.68
C ALA A 20 5.32 -5.19 4.94
N TYR A 21 4.75 -5.12 6.14
CA TYR A 21 3.57 -4.29 6.38
C TYR A 21 3.50 -3.71 7.78
N VAL A 22 2.83 -2.56 7.90
CA VAL A 22 2.26 -2.10 9.16
C VAL A 22 0.76 -2.40 9.16
N PRO A 23 0.19 -2.99 10.22
CA PRO A 23 -1.21 -3.39 10.25
C PRO A 23 -2.17 -2.22 9.98
N ASP A 24 -3.16 -2.46 9.13
CA ASP A 24 -4.23 -1.51 8.80
C ASP A 24 -5.56 -2.26 8.60
N ASN A 25 -6.67 -1.64 9.03
CA ASN A 25 -7.99 -2.27 8.99
C ASN A 25 -8.46 -2.55 7.56
N ILE A 26 -8.16 -1.65 6.60
CA ILE A 26 -8.56 -1.83 5.19
C ILE A 26 -7.75 -2.97 4.57
N LEU A 27 -6.46 -3.05 4.87
CA LEU A 27 -5.58 -4.09 4.34
C LEU A 27 -5.78 -5.46 5.00
N THR A 28 -6.51 -5.56 6.10
CA THR A 28 -6.71 -6.81 6.85
C THR A 28 -7.08 -8.01 5.97
N PRO A 29 -8.02 -7.95 5.01
CA PRO A 29 -8.34 -9.10 4.16
C PRO A 29 -7.14 -9.59 3.33
N LEU A 30 -6.36 -8.65 2.78
CA LEU A 30 -5.17 -8.95 1.99
C LEU A 30 -4.04 -9.53 2.85
N LEU A 31 -3.78 -8.92 4.01
CA LEU A 31 -2.74 -9.36 4.92
C LEU A 31 -3.01 -10.75 5.51
N LYS A 32 -4.29 -11.05 5.86
CA LYS A 32 -4.69 -12.38 6.32
C LYS A 32 -4.53 -13.43 5.22
N ALA A 33 -4.90 -13.10 3.99
CA ALA A 33 -4.75 -14.01 2.87
C ALA A 33 -3.27 -14.28 2.55
N ALA A 34 -2.42 -13.26 2.60
CA ALA A 34 -0.98 -13.41 2.41
C ALA A 34 -0.34 -14.25 3.53
N ALA A 35 -0.74 -14.04 4.79
CA ALA A 35 -0.21 -14.80 5.92
C ALA A 35 -0.65 -16.27 5.94
N ALA A 36 -1.76 -16.61 5.27
CA ALA A 36 -2.27 -17.98 5.17
C ALA A 36 -1.76 -18.72 3.93
N ASP A 37 -0.94 -18.09 3.10
CA ASP A 37 -0.47 -18.62 1.82
C ASP A 37 1.05 -18.86 1.87
N ASP A 38 1.47 -20.12 1.81
CA ASP A 38 2.87 -20.57 1.92
C ASP A 38 3.80 -19.98 0.84
N ASP A 39 3.25 -19.41 -0.22
CA ASP A 39 4.02 -18.71 -1.24
C ASP A 39 4.55 -17.34 -0.77
N PHE A 40 4.06 -16.83 0.37
CA PHE A 40 4.46 -15.53 0.87
C PHE A 40 5.23 -15.61 2.19
N VAL A 41 6.27 -14.80 2.30
CA VAL A 41 6.90 -14.44 3.56
C VAL A 41 6.28 -13.12 4.02
N THR A 42 5.60 -13.12 5.17
CA THR A 42 4.99 -11.92 5.72
C THR A 42 5.79 -11.40 6.92
N VAL A 43 6.10 -10.10 6.92
CA VAL A 43 6.87 -9.43 7.97
C VAL A 43 6.07 -8.24 8.50
N GLY A 44 5.61 -8.34 9.73
CA GLY A 44 5.01 -7.22 10.44
C GLY A 44 6.08 -6.28 10.95
N ALA A 45 6.05 -5.03 10.52
CA ALA A 45 6.98 -3.99 10.93
C ALA A 45 6.35 -3.09 12.02
N ALA A 46 7.19 -2.51 12.88
CA ALA A 46 6.75 -1.54 13.87
C ALA A 46 6.53 -0.15 13.24
N ARG A 47 7.21 0.13 12.12
CA ARG A 47 7.15 1.41 11.40
C ARG A 47 7.20 1.17 9.89
N GLU A 48 6.61 2.07 9.12
CA GLU A 48 6.52 1.96 7.66
C GLU A 48 7.88 2.11 6.96
N ASP A 49 8.79 2.89 7.52
CA ASP A 49 10.17 2.99 7.02
C ASP A 49 10.95 1.69 7.21
N GLU A 50 10.70 0.93 8.28
CA GLU A 50 11.22 -0.42 8.48
C GLU A 50 10.69 -1.38 7.41
N ALA A 51 9.40 -1.32 7.10
CA ALA A 51 8.81 -2.14 6.03
C ALA A 51 9.46 -1.86 4.67
N VAL A 52 9.70 -0.58 4.34
CA VAL A 52 10.40 -0.18 3.12
C VAL A 52 11.85 -0.67 3.11
N GLY A 53 12.57 -0.52 4.23
CA GLY A 53 13.95 -1.03 4.39
C GLY A 53 14.02 -2.55 4.22
N THR A 54 13.05 -3.28 4.75
CA THR A 54 12.93 -4.74 4.61
C THR A 54 12.75 -5.15 3.14
N VAL A 55 11.86 -4.47 2.40
CA VAL A 55 11.65 -4.73 0.96
C VAL A 55 12.90 -4.39 0.16
N ALA A 56 13.56 -3.28 0.46
CA ALA A 56 14.80 -2.87 -0.19
C ALA A 56 15.92 -3.90 0.03
N GLY A 57 16.12 -4.33 1.27
CA GLY A 57 17.13 -5.36 1.61
C GLY A 57 16.82 -6.72 0.98
N ALA A 58 15.56 -7.12 0.96
CA ALA A 58 15.12 -8.36 0.31
C ALA A 58 15.42 -8.34 -1.20
N TYR A 59 15.15 -7.23 -1.87
CA TYR A 59 15.48 -7.07 -3.29
C TYR A 59 16.98 -7.19 -3.54
N MET A 60 17.81 -6.57 -2.73
CA MET A 60 19.28 -6.71 -2.82
C MET A 60 19.76 -8.16 -2.61
N ALA A 61 18.98 -8.96 -1.89
CA ALA A 61 19.21 -10.39 -1.69
C ALA A 61 18.54 -11.29 -2.75
N GLY A 62 17.92 -10.71 -3.79
CA GLY A 62 17.28 -11.45 -4.88
C GLY A 62 15.82 -11.82 -4.66
N LEU A 63 15.15 -11.30 -3.62
CA LEU A 63 13.76 -11.56 -3.30
C LEU A 63 12.88 -10.32 -3.58
N ARG A 64 11.88 -10.46 -4.42
CA ARG A 64 10.93 -9.39 -4.71
C ARG A 64 9.92 -9.22 -3.58
N GLY A 65 9.70 -7.98 -3.16
CA GLY A 65 8.79 -7.64 -2.07
C GLY A 65 7.88 -6.45 -2.36
N ALA A 66 6.82 -6.34 -1.55
CA ALA A 66 5.93 -5.19 -1.49
C ALA A 66 5.80 -4.69 -0.04
N ALA A 67 5.87 -3.38 0.15
CA ALA A 67 5.58 -2.72 1.42
C ALA A 67 4.11 -2.30 1.43
N MET A 68 3.37 -2.66 2.48
CA MET A 68 1.94 -2.36 2.60
C MET A 68 1.67 -1.50 3.83
N MET A 69 0.93 -0.41 3.62
CA MET A 69 0.67 0.60 4.65
C MET A 69 -0.55 1.44 4.34
N GLN A 70 -1.00 2.23 5.30
CA GLN A 70 -2.01 3.25 5.07
C GLN A 70 -1.38 4.61 4.69
N THR A 71 -2.20 5.56 4.26
CA THR A 71 -1.78 6.91 3.85
C THR A 71 -0.95 7.64 4.92
N SER A 72 -1.33 7.56 6.20
CA SER A 72 -0.56 8.22 7.28
C SER A 72 0.82 7.58 7.48
N GLY A 73 0.92 6.27 7.28
CA GLY A 73 2.20 5.58 7.30
C GLY A 73 3.09 5.96 6.13
N PHE A 74 2.51 6.18 4.96
CA PHE A 74 3.26 6.69 3.81
C PHE A 74 3.98 8.01 4.11
N ALA A 75 3.40 8.89 4.91
CA ALA A 75 4.04 10.15 5.30
C ALA A 75 5.37 9.96 6.07
N LEU A 76 5.57 8.81 6.72
CA LEU A 76 6.80 8.51 7.46
C LEU A 76 7.95 8.03 6.55
N ILE A 77 7.64 7.50 5.38
CA ILE A 77 8.66 6.85 4.52
C ILE A 77 9.39 7.80 3.59
N GLY A 78 9.07 9.08 3.58
CA GLY A 78 9.67 10.07 2.67
C GLY A 78 11.20 10.03 2.69
N ASN A 79 11.82 9.97 3.87
CA ASN A 79 13.27 9.86 3.99
C ASN A 79 13.80 8.51 3.45
N ALA A 80 13.14 7.41 3.75
CA ALA A 80 13.56 6.09 3.26
C ALA A 80 13.49 6.03 1.72
N LEU A 81 12.48 6.64 1.12
CA LEU A 81 12.37 6.75 -0.34
C LEU A 81 13.47 7.64 -0.93
N ALA A 82 13.68 8.84 -0.37
CA ALA A 82 14.61 9.83 -0.89
C ALA A 82 16.08 9.44 -0.70
N SER A 83 16.42 8.74 0.40
CA SER A 83 17.81 8.46 0.78
C SER A 83 18.24 7.02 0.49
N LEU A 84 17.30 6.09 0.31
CA LEU A 84 17.61 4.68 0.05
C LEU A 84 17.04 4.24 -1.30
N VAL A 85 15.70 4.26 -1.45
CA VAL A 85 15.04 3.55 -2.54
C VAL A 85 15.33 4.19 -3.91
N VAL A 86 15.13 5.51 -4.02
CA VAL A 86 15.33 6.25 -5.28
C VAL A 86 16.81 6.32 -5.68
N PRO A 87 17.73 6.75 -4.82
CA PRO A 87 19.15 6.89 -5.20
C PRO A 87 19.82 5.58 -5.58
N TYR A 88 19.42 4.48 -4.92
CA TYR A 88 19.98 3.15 -5.19
C TYR A 88 19.20 2.35 -6.23
N GLN A 89 18.21 2.97 -6.89
CA GLN A 89 17.44 2.37 -7.97
C GLN A 89 16.79 1.03 -7.57
N LEU A 90 16.17 1.00 -6.39
CA LEU A 90 15.53 -0.20 -5.85
C LEU A 90 14.06 -0.24 -6.28
N PRO A 91 13.59 -1.30 -6.98
CA PRO A 91 12.21 -1.43 -7.40
C PRO A 91 11.31 -1.87 -6.24
N ALA A 92 11.06 -0.95 -5.31
CA ALA A 92 10.19 -1.18 -4.17
C ALA A 92 8.73 -0.90 -4.55
N ILE A 93 7.86 -1.88 -4.35
CA ILE A 93 6.42 -1.75 -4.57
C ILE A 93 5.79 -1.24 -3.26
N GLN A 94 5.11 -0.09 -3.30
CA GLN A 94 4.29 0.38 -2.19
C GLN A 94 2.81 0.14 -2.51
N ILE A 95 2.10 -0.59 -1.65
CA ILE A 95 0.64 -0.78 -1.70
C ILE A 95 0.04 0.00 -0.54
N ILE A 96 -0.69 1.07 -0.88
CA ILE A 96 -1.14 2.06 0.09
C ILE A 96 -2.67 2.05 0.16
N SER A 97 -3.25 1.72 1.31
CA SER A 97 -4.68 1.93 1.55
C SER A 97 -4.97 3.42 1.71
N GLU A 98 -5.80 3.97 0.83
CA GLU A 98 -6.11 5.39 0.85
C GLU A 98 -7.06 5.73 2.00
N ARG A 99 -6.60 6.61 2.89
CA ARG A 99 -7.34 7.20 3.99
C ARG A 99 -7.38 8.73 3.82
N GLY A 100 -8.29 9.39 4.53
CA GLY A 100 -8.39 10.85 4.54
C GLY A 100 -9.08 11.46 3.32
N THR A 101 -9.74 10.64 2.50
CA THR A 101 -10.52 11.05 1.33
C THR A 101 -12.00 10.71 1.52
N MET A 102 -12.67 10.16 0.54
CA MET A 102 -14.09 9.87 0.54
C MET A 102 -14.53 9.05 1.77
N GLY A 103 -15.50 9.59 2.54
CA GLY A 103 -16.05 8.93 3.72
C GLY A 103 -15.14 8.89 4.95
N GLU A 104 -14.03 9.65 4.97
CA GLU A 104 -13.16 9.70 6.13
C GLU A 104 -13.78 10.51 7.27
N PHE A 105 -13.86 9.92 8.45
CA PHE A 105 -14.39 10.54 9.67
C PHE A 105 -13.29 11.00 10.64
N ASN A 106 -12.04 10.54 10.44
CA ASN A 106 -10.90 10.93 11.27
C ASN A 106 -10.19 12.13 10.64
N ILE A 107 -10.36 13.30 11.26
CA ILE A 107 -9.74 14.55 10.79
C ILE A 107 -8.21 14.47 10.71
N GLY A 108 -7.56 13.65 11.55
CA GLY A 108 -6.12 13.43 11.52
C GLY A 108 -5.63 12.76 10.21
N GLN A 109 -6.52 12.09 9.48
CA GLN A 109 -6.17 11.46 8.20
C GLN A 109 -6.28 12.43 7.01
N THR A 110 -7.11 13.48 7.10
CA THR A 110 -7.42 14.34 5.96
C THR A 110 -6.24 15.18 5.49
N LEU A 111 -5.43 15.72 6.41
CA LEU A 111 -4.25 16.49 6.03
C LEU A 111 -3.16 15.61 5.45
N VAL A 112 -2.93 14.44 6.06
CA VAL A 112 -1.92 13.48 5.61
C VAL A 112 -2.23 12.97 4.19
N ALA A 113 -3.51 12.75 3.87
CA ALA A 113 -3.95 12.37 2.53
C ALA A 113 -3.51 13.37 1.46
N ARG A 114 -3.55 14.66 1.79
CA ARG A 114 -3.14 15.75 0.86
C ARG A 114 -1.64 15.76 0.57
N THR A 115 -0.81 15.19 1.43
CA THR A 115 0.65 15.18 1.26
C THR A 115 1.15 13.99 0.45
N MET A 116 0.38 12.90 0.37
CA MET A 116 0.84 11.64 -0.25
C MET A 116 1.21 11.80 -1.73
N ARG A 117 0.28 12.25 -2.57
CA ARG A 117 0.56 12.41 -4.02
C ARG A 117 1.63 13.48 -4.30
N PRO A 118 1.59 14.68 -3.70
CA PRO A 118 2.66 15.66 -3.85
C PRO A 118 4.05 15.12 -3.46
N MET A 119 4.14 14.26 -2.44
CA MET A 119 5.42 13.65 -2.07
C MET A 119 5.88 12.64 -3.13
N LEU A 120 4.97 11.81 -3.66
CA LEU A 120 5.28 10.89 -4.76
C LEU A 120 5.76 11.65 -6.00
N ASP A 121 5.06 12.72 -6.37
CA ASP A 121 5.42 13.58 -7.51
C ASP A 121 6.78 14.24 -7.30
N ALA A 122 7.04 14.82 -6.12
CA ALA A 122 8.30 15.45 -5.79
C ALA A 122 9.51 14.50 -5.82
N LEU A 123 9.29 13.22 -5.51
CA LEU A 123 10.31 12.16 -5.57
C LEU A 123 10.40 11.50 -6.96
N GLY A 124 9.55 11.90 -7.91
CA GLY A 124 9.50 11.28 -9.23
C GLY A 124 9.01 9.84 -9.23
N ILE A 125 8.24 9.44 -8.21
CA ILE A 125 7.75 8.07 -8.08
C ILE A 125 6.44 7.92 -8.85
N MET A 126 6.43 7.00 -9.81
CA MET A 126 5.22 6.64 -10.54
C MET A 126 4.17 6.07 -9.60
N HIS A 127 2.94 6.57 -9.69
CA HIS A 127 1.86 6.08 -8.85
C HIS A 127 0.53 5.94 -9.61
N HIS A 128 -0.25 4.93 -9.23
CA HIS A 128 -1.53 4.61 -9.85
C HIS A 128 -2.60 4.39 -8.77
N THR A 129 -3.77 4.97 -8.98
CA THR A 129 -4.93 4.74 -8.09
C THR A 129 -5.75 3.57 -8.64
N LEU A 130 -5.96 2.56 -7.80
CA LEU A 130 -6.80 1.41 -8.07
C LEU A 130 -8.20 1.67 -7.49
N ALA A 131 -9.16 1.94 -8.35
CA ALA A 131 -10.52 2.31 -7.96
C ALA A 131 -11.59 1.32 -8.46
N ASP A 132 -11.23 0.40 -9.35
CA ASP A 132 -12.15 -0.48 -10.06
C ASP A 132 -11.58 -1.90 -10.18
N LEU A 133 -12.41 -2.90 -9.87
CA LEU A 133 -12.06 -4.33 -9.99
C LEU A 133 -11.71 -4.74 -11.42
N ALA A 134 -12.36 -4.15 -12.42
CA ALA A 134 -12.13 -4.52 -13.82
C ALA A 134 -10.72 -4.16 -14.30
N THR A 135 -10.14 -3.09 -13.81
CA THR A 135 -8.81 -2.61 -14.21
C THR A 135 -7.70 -2.99 -13.22
N LEU A 136 -8.07 -3.43 -12.01
CA LEU A 136 -7.16 -3.71 -10.90
C LEU A 136 -5.97 -4.57 -11.30
N ARG A 137 -6.25 -5.77 -11.85
CA ARG A 137 -5.19 -6.71 -12.25
C ARG A 137 -4.25 -6.11 -13.28
N PHE A 138 -4.80 -5.45 -14.30
CA PHE A 138 -4.00 -4.86 -15.37
C PHE A 138 -3.06 -3.77 -14.85
N ILE A 139 -3.60 -2.82 -14.06
CA ILE A 139 -2.80 -1.70 -13.55
C ILE A 139 -1.72 -2.22 -12.60
N LEU A 140 -2.06 -3.11 -11.66
CA LEU A 140 -1.10 -3.65 -10.71
C LEU A 140 0.00 -4.46 -11.42
N ASP A 141 -0.34 -5.35 -12.36
CA ASP A 141 0.62 -6.14 -13.13
C ASP A 141 1.61 -5.22 -13.87
N ARG A 142 1.08 -4.19 -14.54
CA ARG A 142 1.93 -3.26 -15.30
C ARG A 142 2.80 -2.40 -14.39
N SER A 143 2.29 -1.97 -13.25
CA SER A 143 3.05 -1.23 -12.25
C SER A 143 4.22 -2.04 -11.69
N ILE A 144 3.99 -3.31 -11.36
CA ILE A 144 5.05 -4.20 -10.87
C ILE A 144 6.11 -4.43 -11.95
N LYS A 145 5.70 -4.77 -13.17
CA LYS A 145 6.63 -4.97 -14.29
C LYS A 145 7.44 -3.71 -14.58
N GLN A 146 6.80 -2.56 -14.57
CA GLN A 146 7.47 -1.26 -14.74
C GLN A 146 8.55 -1.06 -13.67
N ALA A 147 8.23 -1.24 -12.39
CA ALA A 147 9.19 -1.06 -11.30
C ALA A 147 10.45 -1.91 -11.50
N PHE A 148 10.30 -3.18 -11.80
CA PHE A 148 11.44 -4.09 -11.99
C PHE A 148 12.20 -3.86 -13.31
N THR A 149 11.54 -3.38 -14.36
CA THR A 149 12.19 -3.09 -15.63
C THR A 149 12.96 -1.75 -15.58
N THR A 150 12.40 -0.75 -14.92
CA THR A 150 13.01 0.59 -14.83
C THR A 150 13.94 0.73 -13.62
N GLN A 151 13.99 -0.28 -12.73
CA GLN A 151 14.73 -0.22 -11.47
C GLN A 151 14.34 1.01 -10.63
N ALA A 152 13.03 1.25 -10.51
CA ALA A 152 12.48 2.39 -9.80
C ALA A 152 11.31 1.98 -8.91
N PRO A 153 11.07 2.68 -7.78
CA PRO A 153 9.90 2.43 -6.96
C PRO A 153 8.61 2.77 -7.69
N VAL A 154 7.52 2.09 -7.31
CA VAL A 154 6.17 2.41 -7.76
C VAL A 154 5.20 2.38 -6.58
N ALA A 155 4.21 3.24 -6.56
CA ALA A 155 3.14 3.23 -5.59
C ALA A 155 1.80 2.89 -6.25
N VAL A 156 1.05 1.96 -5.67
CA VAL A 156 -0.33 1.68 -6.02
C VAL A 156 -1.23 2.03 -4.82
N ILE A 157 -2.21 2.88 -5.09
CA ILE A 157 -3.07 3.49 -4.08
C ILE A 157 -4.44 2.84 -4.18
N LEU A 158 -4.86 2.13 -3.13
CA LEU A 158 -6.15 1.45 -3.06
C LEU A 158 -7.23 2.46 -2.64
N SER A 159 -8.03 2.90 -3.60
CA SER A 159 -9.12 3.85 -3.36
C SER A 159 -10.22 3.27 -2.46
N PRO A 160 -10.91 4.09 -1.66
CA PRO A 160 -12.14 3.68 -0.98
C PRO A 160 -13.23 3.13 -1.92
N LEU A 161 -13.25 3.55 -3.19
CA LEU A 161 -14.16 2.99 -4.21
C LEU A 161 -13.91 1.51 -4.46
N LEU A 162 -12.65 1.08 -4.39
CA LEU A 162 -12.27 -0.33 -4.57
C LEU A 162 -12.47 -1.15 -3.29
N THR A 163 -12.05 -0.59 -2.14
CA THR A 163 -11.95 -1.33 -0.88
C THR A 163 -13.22 -1.28 -0.02
N GLY A 164 -14.14 -0.35 -0.33
CA GLY A 164 -15.30 -0.03 0.51
C GLY A 164 -14.98 0.93 1.66
N GLY A 165 -13.75 1.43 1.74
CA GLY A 165 -13.30 2.35 2.79
C GLY A 165 -13.11 1.69 4.16
N ASN A 166 -13.03 2.50 5.22
CA ASN A 166 -12.84 2.00 6.58
C ASN A 166 -14.16 1.43 7.14
N PRO A 167 -14.24 0.14 7.49
CA PRO A 167 -15.47 -0.46 8.02
C PRO A 167 -15.96 0.19 9.33
N ALA A 168 -15.08 0.79 10.12
CA ALA A 168 -15.48 1.55 11.31
C ALA A 168 -16.27 2.83 10.99
N ALA A 169 -16.10 3.41 9.79
CA ALA A 169 -16.89 4.56 9.35
C ALA A 169 -18.37 4.22 9.19
N SER A 170 -18.67 3.05 8.62
CA SER A 170 -20.04 2.58 8.43
C SER A 170 -20.76 2.33 9.77
N ALA A 171 -20.05 1.85 10.78
CA ALA A 171 -20.61 1.60 12.10
C ALA A 171 -20.93 2.90 12.86
N GLN A 172 -20.14 3.95 12.69
CA GLN A 172 -20.36 5.26 13.35
C GLN A 172 -21.53 6.05 12.72
N LEU A 173 -21.74 5.90 11.41
CA LEU A 173 -22.85 6.56 10.71
C LEU A 173 -24.23 5.96 11.05
N ILE A 174 -24.27 4.75 11.61
CA ILE A 174 -25.50 4.03 11.96
C ILE A 174 -25.84 4.20 13.46
N SER A 175 -24.95 4.74 14.28
CA SER A 175 -25.22 4.96 15.70
C SER A 175 -26.17 6.16 15.88
N PRO A 176 -27.33 5.99 16.55
CA PRO A 176 -28.26 7.07 16.81
C PRO A 176 -27.79 8.04 17.90
N GLU A 177 -26.68 7.74 18.56
CA GLU A 177 -26.04 8.63 19.52
C GLU A 177 -25.06 9.55 18.79
N GLY A 178 -25.39 10.86 18.73
CA GLY A 178 -24.51 11.88 18.18
C GLY A 178 -23.14 11.92 18.88
N PRO A 179 -22.18 12.70 18.34
CA PRO A 179 -20.83 12.75 18.88
C PRO A 179 -20.89 13.14 20.36
N ARG A 180 -20.34 12.31 21.23
CA ARG A 180 -20.13 12.68 22.64
C ARG A 180 -19.06 13.76 22.65
N ALA A 181 -19.45 14.92 23.16
CA ALA A 181 -18.60 16.09 23.36
C ALA A 181 -17.41 15.80 24.27
#